data_4ec8e1a9dbaef6eff7b89eb077b2bf62
#
_entry.id   4ec8e1a9dbaef6eff7b89eb077b2bf62
#
_cell.length_a   1.000
_cell.length_b   1.000
_cell.length_c   1.000
_cell.angle_alpha   90.00
_cell.angle_beta   90.00
_cell.angle_gamma   90.00
#
_symmetry.space_group_name_H-M   'P 1'
#
loop_
_entity.id
_entity.type
_entity.pdbx_description
1 polymer ?
#
loop_
_entity_poly.entity_id
_entity_poly.type
_entity_poly.pdbx_seq_one_letter_code
_entity_poly.pdbx_strand_id
1 'polypeptide(L)'
;MTTTIYTASDLKERRTEVLEAALRERAIVRAVDGTALVFTRLAEVERAELVSTWALDLHRAEHGDIPRGLRWFEHLDVEDRQECIAELWETLESDPLGLREVLDAWRITATAVSDPLRGEVLTGDLNSADFVAVARPK
;
A
#
# COMPACT_ATOMS: atom_id res chain seq x y z
N MET A 1 -18.31 -8.83 -17.97
CA MET A 1 -19.19 -9.52 -17.03
C MET A 1 -20.46 -8.69 -16.81
N THR A 2 -21.58 -9.37 -16.68
CA THR A 2 -22.87 -8.70 -16.50
C THR A 2 -23.10 -8.43 -15.02
N THR A 3 -23.25 -7.17 -14.67
CA THR A 3 -23.60 -6.78 -13.27
C THR A 3 -25.10 -6.71 -13.14
N THR A 4 -25.66 -7.46 -12.20
CA THR A 4 -27.10 -7.42 -11.92
C THR A 4 -27.42 -6.22 -11.05
N ILE A 5 -28.46 -5.49 -11.42
CA ILE A 5 -28.95 -4.35 -10.65
C ILE A 5 -30.20 -4.79 -9.89
N TYR A 6 -30.18 -4.62 -8.59
CA TYR A 6 -31.27 -4.95 -7.69
C TYR A 6 -32.02 -3.69 -7.25
N THR A 7 -33.24 -3.86 -6.80
CA THR A 7 -34.03 -2.78 -6.21
C THR A 7 -33.95 -2.82 -4.69
N ALA A 8 -34.41 -1.76 -4.04
CA ALA A 8 -34.51 -1.73 -2.58
C ALA A 8 -35.38 -2.86 -2.05
N SER A 9 -36.47 -3.21 -2.79
CA SER A 9 -37.33 -4.34 -2.42
C SER A 9 -36.62 -5.67 -2.48
N ASP A 10 -35.72 -5.85 -3.45
CA ASP A 10 -34.93 -7.08 -3.59
C ASP A 10 -34.01 -7.30 -2.38
N LEU A 11 -33.53 -6.23 -1.76
CA LEU A 11 -32.70 -6.31 -0.57
C LEU A 11 -33.47 -6.97 0.60
N LYS A 12 -34.76 -6.79 0.65
CA LYS A 12 -35.60 -7.40 1.65
C LYS A 12 -36.07 -8.83 1.26
N GLU A 13 -36.53 -8.99 0.02
CA GLU A 13 -37.13 -10.22 -0.46
C GLU A 13 -36.14 -11.25 -1.01
N ARG A 14 -35.02 -10.76 -1.59
CA ARG A 14 -34.00 -11.56 -2.24
C ARG A 14 -32.65 -11.35 -1.60
N ARG A 15 -32.63 -11.16 -0.30
CA ARG A 15 -31.41 -10.83 0.46
C ARG A 15 -30.26 -11.78 0.22
N THR A 16 -30.52 -13.09 0.26
CA THR A 16 -29.48 -14.11 0.05
C THR A 16 -28.83 -13.97 -1.33
N GLU A 17 -29.64 -13.73 -2.36
CA GLU A 17 -29.15 -13.56 -3.73
C GLU A 17 -28.28 -12.30 -3.87
N VAL A 18 -28.69 -11.20 -3.24
CA VAL A 18 -27.93 -9.96 -3.24
C VAL A 18 -26.59 -10.15 -2.53
N LEU A 19 -26.58 -10.82 -1.38
CA LEU A 19 -25.36 -11.10 -0.63
C LEU A 19 -24.43 -12.04 -1.41
N GLU A 20 -24.94 -13.04 -2.07
CA GLU A 20 -24.14 -13.95 -2.90
C GLU A 20 -23.49 -13.20 -4.06
N ALA A 21 -24.22 -12.29 -4.70
CA ALA A 21 -23.68 -11.45 -5.77
C ALA A 21 -22.56 -10.56 -5.24
N ALA A 22 -22.73 -9.95 -4.05
CA ALA A 22 -21.72 -9.13 -3.41
C ALA A 22 -20.46 -9.93 -3.05
N LEU A 23 -20.61 -11.18 -2.64
CA LEU A 23 -19.50 -12.06 -2.31
C LEU A 23 -18.72 -12.52 -3.54
N ARG A 24 -19.38 -12.73 -4.68
CA ARG A 24 -18.72 -13.13 -5.91
C ARG A 24 -17.93 -11.99 -6.55
N GLU A 25 -18.55 -10.83 -6.62
CA GLU A 25 -17.94 -9.66 -7.21
C GLU A 25 -18.52 -8.39 -6.56
N ARG A 26 -19.71 -8.02 -6.94
CA ARG A 26 -20.43 -6.88 -6.38
C ARG A 26 -21.92 -6.96 -6.75
N ALA A 27 -22.73 -6.34 -5.92
CA ALA A 27 -24.14 -6.13 -6.21
C ALA A 27 -24.43 -4.63 -6.25
N ILE A 28 -25.14 -4.17 -7.26
CA ILE A 28 -25.61 -2.79 -7.34
C ILE A 28 -27.05 -2.78 -6.89
N VAL A 29 -27.37 -1.99 -5.87
CA VAL A 29 -28.70 -1.82 -5.33
C VAL A 29 -29.15 -0.37 -5.54
N ARG A 30 -30.28 -0.19 -6.20
CA ARG A 30 -30.85 1.13 -6.39
C ARG A 30 -31.80 1.45 -5.24
N ALA A 31 -31.50 2.50 -4.50
CA ALA A 31 -32.33 2.97 -3.41
C ALA A 31 -33.63 3.58 -3.93
N VAL A 32 -34.57 3.81 -3.02
CA VAL A 32 -35.89 4.36 -3.36
C VAL A 32 -35.80 5.70 -4.07
N ASP A 33 -34.84 6.54 -3.69
CA ASP A 33 -34.59 7.85 -4.31
C ASP A 33 -33.82 7.78 -5.64
N GLY A 34 -33.49 6.58 -6.11
CA GLY A 34 -32.75 6.37 -7.35
C GLY A 34 -31.24 6.29 -7.17
N THR A 35 -30.71 6.53 -5.97
CA THR A 35 -29.28 6.45 -5.69
C THR A 35 -28.78 5.01 -5.86
N ALA A 36 -27.70 4.84 -6.61
CA ALA A 36 -27.05 3.55 -6.79
C ALA A 36 -26.08 3.30 -5.65
N LEU A 37 -26.21 2.15 -5.01
CA LEU A 37 -25.34 1.69 -3.93
C LEU A 37 -24.58 0.45 -4.40
N VAL A 38 -23.35 0.30 -3.96
CA VAL A 38 -22.54 -0.87 -4.27
C VAL A 38 -22.34 -1.71 -3.01
N PHE A 39 -22.66 -2.98 -3.11
CA PHE A 39 -22.40 -3.96 -2.07
C PHE A 39 -21.30 -4.88 -2.57
N THR A 40 -20.23 -4.95 -1.85
CA THR A 40 -19.08 -5.80 -2.17
C THR A 40 -18.35 -6.17 -0.88
N ARG A 41 -17.36 -7.04 -0.99
CA ARG A 41 -16.53 -7.37 0.17
C ARG A 41 -15.74 -6.13 0.60
N LEU A 42 -15.65 -5.90 1.90
CA LEU A 42 -14.88 -4.77 2.44
C LEU A 42 -13.42 -4.79 1.94
N ALA A 43 -12.83 -5.99 1.85
CA ALA A 43 -11.45 -6.13 1.34
C ALA A 43 -11.27 -5.53 -0.06
N GLU A 44 -12.27 -5.63 -0.92
CA GLU A 44 -12.21 -5.06 -2.26
C GLU A 44 -12.22 -3.53 -2.23
N VAL A 45 -13.00 -2.94 -1.34
CA VAL A 45 -13.05 -1.48 -1.16
C VAL A 45 -11.71 -0.98 -0.62
N GLU A 46 -11.20 -1.62 0.42
CA GLU A 46 -9.90 -1.27 1.02
C GLU A 46 -8.77 -1.38 0.01
N ARG A 47 -8.79 -2.43 -0.80
CA ARG A 47 -7.81 -2.62 -1.86
C ARG A 47 -7.88 -1.50 -2.89
N ALA A 48 -9.07 -1.15 -3.35
CA ALA A 48 -9.26 -0.08 -4.33
C ALA A 48 -8.82 1.28 -3.79
N GLU A 49 -9.14 1.57 -2.53
CA GLU A 49 -8.71 2.81 -1.87
C GLU A 49 -7.19 2.88 -1.73
N LEU A 50 -6.57 1.78 -1.34
CA LEU A 50 -5.12 1.68 -1.21
C LEU A 50 -4.43 1.93 -2.54
N VAL A 51 -4.91 1.28 -3.61
CA VAL A 51 -4.37 1.45 -4.96
C VAL A 51 -4.51 2.90 -5.42
N SER A 52 -5.69 3.50 -5.25
CA SER A 52 -5.92 4.88 -5.67
C SER A 52 -5.01 5.87 -4.94
N THR A 53 -4.89 5.73 -3.64
CA THR A 53 -4.07 6.62 -2.81
C THR A 53 -2.59 6.52 -3.19
N TRP A 54 -2.07 5.30 -3.26
CA TRP A 54 -0.66 5.09 -3.52
C TRP A 54 -0.26 5.33 -4.97
N ALA A 55 -1.15 5.05 -5.94
CA ALA A 55 -0.87 5.35 -7.34
C ALA A 55 -0.62 6.85 -7.54
N LEU A 56 -1.43 7.71 -6.90
CA LEU A 56 -1.24 9.14 -6.97
C LEU A 56 0.06 9.57 -6.30
N ASP A 57 0.37 9.04 -5.12
CA ASP A 57 1.59 9.37 -4.38
C ASP A 57 2.86 8.92 -5.12
N LEU A 58 2.84 7.73 -5.72
CA LEU A 58 3.96 7.24 -6.51
C LEU A 58 4.18 8.08 -7.76
N HIS A 59 3.08 8.48 -8.42
CA HIS A 59 3.16 9.36 -9.58
C HIS A 59 3.80 10.70 -9.22
N ARG A 60 3.41 11.29 -8.10
CA ARG A 60 4.01 12.52 -7.59
C ARG A 60 5.49 12.35 -7.28
N ALA A 61 5.85 11.26 -6.62
CA ALA A 61 7.24 10.97 -6.28
C ALA A 61 8.14 10.83 -7.52
N GLU A 62 7.62 10.20 -8.58
CA GLU A 62 8.33 10.09 -9.86
C GLU A 62 8.63 11.45 -10.50
N HIS A 63 7.79 12.44 -10.25
CA HIS A 63 7.92 13.78 -10.79
C HIS A 63 8.58 14.78 -9.83
N GLY A 64 9.19 14.27 -8.76
CA GLY A 64 9.92 15.10 -7.80
C GLY A 64 9.08 15.75 -6.72
N ASP A 65 7.78 15.53 -6.70
CA ASP A 65 6.87 16.00 -5.67
C ASP A 65 6.70 14.90 -4.61
N ILE A 66 7.61 14.89 -3.63
CA ILE A 66 7.66 13.82 -2.64
C ILE A 66 6.53 13.97 -1.61
N PRO A 67 5.59 13.01 -1.52
CA PRO A 67 4.54 13.03 -0.52
C PRO A 67 5.11 12.96 0.90
N ARG A 68 4.35 13.49 1.86
CA ARG A 68 4.77 13.50 3.27
C ARG A 68 5.12 12.10 3.79
N GLY A 69 4.37 11.09 3.40
CA GLY A 69 4.62 9.70 3.82
C GLY A 69 5.88 9.08 3.23
N LEU A 70 6.48 9.72 2.23
CA LEU A 70 7.70 9.25 1.55
C LEU A 70 8.89 10.19 1.76
N ARG A 71 8.91 10.96 2.83
CA ARG A 71 10.04 11.88 3.10
C ARG A 71 11.38 11.17 3.19
N TRP A 72 11.41 9.97 3.72
CA TRP A 72 12.63 9.16 3.78
C TRP A 72 13.20 8.85 2.39
N PHE A 73 12.40 8.94 1.35
CA PHE A 73 12.80 8.72 -0.04
C PHE A 73 13.93 9.66 -0.47
N GLU A 74 13.99 10.84 0.12
CA GLU A 74 15.04 11.82 -0.16
C GLU A 74 16.44 11.33 0.22
N HIS A 75 16.52 10.40 1.16
CA HIS A 75 17.80 9.83 1.61
C HIS A 75 18.37 8.77 0.66
N LEU A 76 17.56 8.28 -0.28
CA LEU A 76 17.99 7.30 -1.27
C LEU A 76 18.71 8.01 -2.44
N ASP A 77 19.71 7.35 -3.01
CA ASP A 77 20.33 7.84 -4.23
C ASP A 77 19.42 7.63 -5.45
N VAL A 78 19.84 8.08 -6.62
CA VAL A 78 19.02 8.04 -7.82
C VAL A 78 18.67 6.61 -8.23
N GLU A 79 19.62 5.69 -8.13
CA GLU A 79 19.41 4.29 -8.51
C GLU A 79 18.42 3.63 -7.55
N ASP A 80 18.61 3.81 -6.25
CA ASP A 80 17.73 3.26 -5.23
C ASP A 80 16.33 3.85 -5.32
N ARG A 81 16.19 5.14 -5.64
CA ARG A 81 14.88 5.76 -5.87
C ARG A 81 14.15 5.11 -7.02
N GLN A 82 14.82 4.86 -8.12
CA GLN A 82 14.23 4.22 -9.29
C GLN A 82 13.80 2.79 -8.97
N GLU A 83 14.65 2.04 -8.29
CA GLU A 83 14.37 0.67 -7.88
C GLU A 83 13.19 0.64 -6.89
N CYS A 84 13.18 1.54 -5.92
CA CYS A 84 12.10 1.67 -4.95
C CYS A 84 10.76 1.94 -5.64
N ILE A 85 10.70 2.92 -6.53
CA ILE A 85 9.48 3.25 -7.27
C ILE A 85 9.00 2.07 -8.10
N ALA A 86 9.92 1.39 -8.79
CA ALA A 86 9.57 0.22 -9.61
C ALA A 86 8.97 -0.91 -8.76
N GLU A 87 9.58 -1.20 -7.62
CA GLU A 87 9.10 -2.24 -6.71
C GLU A 87 7.75 -1.88 -6.09
N LEU A 88 7.56 -0.61 -5.72
CA LEU A 88 6.28 -0.17 -5.18
C LEU A 88 5.16 -0.25 -6.21
N TRP A 89 5.42 0.12 -7.46
CA TRP A 89 4.45 -0.05 -8.55
C TRP A 89 4.11 -1.51 -8.78
N GLU A 90 5.12 -2.37 -8.84
CA GLU A 90 4.92 -3.80 -9.03
C GLU A 90 4.08 -4.39 -7.89
N THR A 91 4.39 -4.04 -6.65
CA THR A 91 3.62 -4.50 -5.49
C THR A 91 2.19 -3.98 -5.54
N LEU A 92 2.00 -2.73 -5.92
CA LEU A 92 0.67 -2.13 -6.02
C LEU A 92 -0.20 -2.85 -7.06
N GLU A 93 0.40 -3.30 -8.15
CA GLU A 93 -0.31 -4.03 -9.21
C GLU A 93 -0.61 -5.48 -8.82
N SER A 94 0.35 -6.17 -8.19
CA SER A 94 0.25 -7.61 -7.94
C SER A 94 -0.30 -7.96 -6.56
N ASP A 95 0.10 -7.23 -5.52
CA ASP A 95 -0.29 -7.50 -4.14
C ASP A 95 -0.38 -6.20 -3.34
N PRO A 96 -1.42 -5.39 -3.57
CA PRO A 96 -1.56 -4.09 -2.90
C PRO A 96 -1.51 -4.15 -1.37
N LEU A 97 -2.02 -5.23 -0.78
CA LEU A 97 -2.03 -5.40 0.68
C LEU A 97 -0.64 -5.65 1.24
N GLY A 98 0.31 -6.10 0.42
CA GLY A 98 1.71 -6.27 0.79
C GLY A 98 2.55 -4.99 0.70
N LEU A 99 1.97 -3.90 0.25
CA LEU A 99 2.69 -2.64 0.03
C LEU A 99 3.34 -2.10 1.30
N ARG A 100 2.69 -2.25 2.45
CA ARG A 100 3.22 -1.79 3.74
C ARG A 100 4.57 -2.42 4.06
N GLU A 101 4.70 -3.71 3.83
CA GLU A 101 5.96 -4.44 4.09
C GLU A 101 7.09 -3.93 3.20
N VAL A 102 6.79 -3.67 1.94
CA VAL A 102 7.76 -3.14 0.98
C VAL A 102 8.16 -1.71 1.36
N LEU A 103 7.20 -0.87 1.73
CA LEU A 103 7.45 0.48 2.22
C LEU A 103 8.33 0.48 3.47
N ASP A 104 8.05 -0.38 4.42
CA ASP A 104 8.82 -0.48 5.66
C ASP A 104 10.26 -0.93 5.38
N ALA A 105 10.46 -1.89 4.47
CA ALA A 105 11.79 -2.34 4.07
C ALA A 105 12.61 -1.20 3.46
N TRP A 106 12.03 -0.44 2.55
CA TRP A 106 12.69 0.70 1.94
C TRP A 106 12.95 1.84 2.92
N ARG A 107 12.03 2.07 3.84
CA ARG A 107 12.22 3.08 4.89
C ARG A 107 13.41 2.72 5.78
N ILE A 108 13.56 1.46 6.13
CA ILE A 108 14.71 0.96 6.90
C ILE A 108 16.01 1.20 6.11
N THR A 109 16.02 0.87 4.83
CA THR A 109 17.16 1.11 3.95
C THR A 109 17.53 2.60 3.91
N ALA A 110 16.56 3.48 3.74
CA ALA A 110 16.77 4.92 3.72
C ALA A 110 17.33 5.44 5.05
N THR A 111 16.85 4.91 6.17
CA THR A 111 17.34 5.27 7.50
C THR A 111 18.78 4.82 7.67
N ALA A 112 19.13 3.63 7.20
CA ALA A 112 20.51 3.12 7.26
C ALA A 112 21.47 3.99 6.46
N VAL A 113 21.06 4.49 5.32
CA VAL A 113 21.88 5.38 4.47
C VAL A 113 22.06 6.74 5.13
N SER A 114 21.03 7.27 5.80
CA SER A 114 21.12 8.59 6.45
C SER A 114 21.88 8.57 7.78
N ASP A 115 22.03 7.41 8.40
CA ASP A 115 22.77 7.20 9.64
C ASP A 115 23.95 6.25 9.38
N PRO A 116 25.20 6.75 9.23
CA PRO A 116 26.34 5.93 8.91
C PRO A 116 26.59 4.79 9.90
N LEU A 117 26.46 5.06 11.18
CA LEU A 117 26.67 4.04 12.21
C LEU A 117 25.64 2.91 12.11
N ARG A 118 24.38 3.29 11.91
CA ARG A 118 23.27 2.35 11.78
C ARG A 118 23.39 1.57 10.46
N GLY A 119 23.86 2.22 9.41
CA GLY A 119 24.14 1.59 8.13
C GLY A 119 25.21 0.52 8.23
N GLU A 120 26.30 0.80 8.95
CA GLU A 120 27.37 -0.17 9.21
C GLU A 120 26.86 -1.40 9.95
N VAL A 121 26.01 -1.20 10.96
CA VAL A 121 25.40 -2.31 11.69
C VAL A 121 24.52 -3.17 10.77
N LEU A 122 23.71 -2.55 9.94
CA LEU A 122 22.78 -3.25 9.05
C LEU A 122 23.49 -3.96 7.90
N THR A 123 24.59 -3.41 7.42
CA THR A 123 25.38 -4.02 6.34
C THR A 123 26.41 -5.01 6.82
N GLY A 124 26.66 -5.05 8.13
CA GLY A 124 27.68 -5.92 8.71
C GLY A 124 29.12 -5.45 8.49
N ASP A 125 29.30 -4.19 8.13
CA ASP A 125 30.64 -3.61 7.86
C ASP A 125 31.39 -3.20 9.12
N LEU A 126 30.80 -3.38 10.30
CA LEU A 126 31.47 -3.07 11.56
C LEU A 126 32.62 -4.03 11.82
N ASN A 127 33.77 -3.49 12.13
CA ASN A 127 34.89 -4.30 12.62
C ASN A 127 34.69 -4.62 14.11
N SER A 128 35.49 -5.57 14.62
CA SER A 128 35.36 -6.03 16.01
C SER A 128 35.58 -4.92 17.03
N ALA A 129 36.46 -3.98 16.77
CA ALA A 129 36.74 -2.87 17.67
C ALA A 129 35.54 -1.92 17.77
N ASP A 130 34.94 -1.60 16.64
CA ASP A 130 33.76 -0.73 16.58
C ASP A 130 32.57 -1.37 17.29
N PHE A 131 32.38 -2.66 17.07
CA PHE A 131 31.32 -3.42 17.71
C PHE A 131 31.45 -3.42 19.24
N VAL A 132 32.65 -3.67 19.76
CA VAL A 132 32.92 -3.66 21.20
C VAL A 132 32.65 -2.30 21.81
N ALA A 133 33.07 -1.22 21.14
CA ALA A 133 32.85 0.14 21.60
C ALA A 133 31.36 0.51 21.66
N VAL A 134 30.58 0.06 20.69
CA VAL A 134 29.14 0.36 20.58
C VAL A 134 28.28 -0.58 21.41
N ALA A 135 28.67 -1.86 21.49
CA ALA A 135 27.85 -2.91 22.09
C ALA A 135 27.82 -2.93 23.61
N ARG A 136 28.60 -2.09 24.29
CA ARG A 136 28.66 -2.04 25.75
C ARG A 136 28.31 -0.68 26.32
N PRO A 137 27.10 -0.23 26.14
CA PRO A 137 26.61 0.89 26.92
C PRO A 137 26.44 0.41 28.35
N LYS A 138 26.88 1.18 29.26
CA LYS A 138 26.66 0.88 30.67
C LYS A 138 25.88 1.99 31.33
#